data_ef865e9eeb743e68dcb19e30fbc0bb35
#
_entry.id   ef865e9eeb743e68dcb19e30fbc0bb35
#
_cell.length_a   1.000
_cell.length_b   1.000
_cell.length_c   1.000
_cell.angle_alpha   90.00
_cell.angle_beta   90.00
_cell.angle_gamma   90.00
#
_symmetry.space_group_name_H-M   'P 1'
#
loop_
_entity.id
_entity.type
_entity.pdbx_description
1 polymer ?
#
loop_
_entity_poly.entity_id
_entity_poly.type
_entity_poly.pdbx_seq_one_letter_code
_entity_poly.pdbx_strand_id
1 'polypeptide(L)'
;MKVLLATDFHVGFKPKSHVTTTSAQRWAEASLQQAIAVSLKGEARFMLGDMFDKYSNPESVIRAGREIVGCYDLVLSGNHDVHNIEGAVGSLQLIADERVHFTHEDDSCVTHVFYDDPVEFTALCHYYTQSQFEQALRKACDKASVHPSPKYLLLHCNVGNGYEEVTEGSASLYLTDELRELAEGVFDRILVGHEHNARKVSEKTQILGNHFPLSFGQMTDKFVWWLDTETNELTPEKVWDSTQFASVPYSALAGMDKSGLQFIEVTGTVTAEEHASLLKEIVKTWKECDWLLGIRNKTTVNTAADAKPISRTMNFAELLRGQIEAAGYKDLLDELA
;
A
#
# COMPACT_ATOMS: atom_id res chain seq x y z
N MET A 1 -27.54 -1.51 -10.11
CA MET A 1 -26.49 -2.56 -10.02
C MET A 1 -25.59 -2.30 -8.82
N LYS A 2 -25.09 -3.36 -8.12
CA LYS A 2 -24.11 -3.22 -7.04
C LYS A 2 -22.74 -3.66 -7.50
N VAL A 3 -21.75 -2.78 -7.38
CA VAL A 3 -20.36 -3.01 -7.79
C VAL A 3 -19.44 -3.02 -6.57
N LEU A 4 -18.64 -4.06 -6.42
CA LEU A 4 -17.54 -4.10 -5.46
C LEU A 4 -16.34 -3.36 -6.04
N LEU A 5 -15.77 -2.47 -5.25
CA LEU A 5 -14.59 -1.71 -5.58
C LEU A 5 -13.47 -2.07 -4.60
N ALA A 6 -12.33 -2.50 -5.13
CA ALA A 6 -11.10 -2.77 -4.38
C ALA A 6 -9.90 -2.12 -5.06
N THR A 7 -8.82 -1.94 -4.34
CA THR A 7 -7.57 -1.34 -4.85
C THR A 7 -6.38 -1.75 -4.01
N ASP A 8 -5.17 -1.61 -4.55
CA ASP A 8 -3.90 -1.70 -3.82
C ASP A 8 -3.74 -3.05 -3.08
N PHE A 9 -3.88 -4.16 -3.81
CA PHE A 9 -3.68 -5.50 -3.24
C PHE A 9 -2.21 -5.81 -2.98
N HIS A 10 -1.30 -5.27 -3.78
CA HIS A 10 0.14 -5.48 -3.65
C HIS A 10 0.52 -6.96 -3.47
N VAL A 11 -0.06 -7.84 -4.30
CA VAL A 11 0.22 -9.27 -4.27
C VAL A 11 1.72 -9.51 -4.43
N GLY A 12 2.31 -10.26 -3.50
CA GLY A 12 3.76 -10.49 -3.45
C GLY A 12 4.53 -9.46 -2.61
N PHE A 13 3.83 -8.59 -1.88
CA PHE A 13 4.46 -7.64 -1.00
C PHE A 13 5.34 -8.33 0.07
N LYS A 14 6.41 -7.62 0.50
CA LYS A 14 7.32 -8.09 1.54
C LYS A 14 7.44 -7.02 2.62
N PRO A 15 6.93 -7.28 3.84
CA PRO A 15 6.99 -6.31 4.91
C PRO A 15 8.44 -5.99 5.27
N LYS A 16 8.74 -4.69 5.39
CA LYS A 16 10.07 -4.20 5.78
C LYS A 16 10.28 -4.21 7.30
N SER A 17 9.19 -4.14 8.08
CA SER A 17 9.21 -4.08 9.55
C SER A 17 8.80 -5.42 10.13
N HIS A 18 9.74 -6.36 10.24
CA HIS A 18 9.53 -7.70 10.78
C HIS A 18 10.72 -8.10 11.67
N VAL A 19 10.47 -8.96 12.63
CA VAL A 19 11.50 -9.48 13.54
C VAL A 19 12.20 -10.72 12.96
N THR A 20 11.45 -11.54 12.23
CA THR A 20 11.96 -12.79 11.64
C THR A 20 11.42 -12.99 10.23
N THR A 21 12.09 -13.83 9.43
CA THR A 21 11.61 -14.22 8.09
C THR A 21 10.22 -14.85 8.17
N THR A 22 9.96 -15.69 9.18
CA THR A 22 8.67 -16.35 9.38
C THR A 22 7.54 -15.34 9.59
N SER A 23 7.78 -14.25 10.33
CA SER A 23 6.77 -13.21 10.52
C SER A 23 6.49 -12.44 9.24
N ALA A 24 7.51 -12.14 8.46
CA ALA A 24 7.35 -11.51 7.16
C ALA A 24 6.48 -12.37 6.22
N GLN A 25 6.70 -13.69 6.22
CA GLN A 25 5.88 -14.63 5.47
C GLN A 25 4.43 -14.64 5.95
N ARG A 26 4.19 -14.77 7.26
CA ARG A 26 2.82 -14.74 7.82
C ARG A 26 2.06 -13.45 7.45
N TRP A 27 2.73 -12.31 7.52
CA TRP A 27 2.11 -11.05 7.15
C TRP A 27 1.77 -11.00 5.65
N ALA A 28 2.69 -11.39 4.78
CA ALA A 28 2.42 -11.47 3.34
C ALA A 28 1.30 -12.47 3.00
N GLU A 29 1.28 -13.62 3.67
CA GLU A 29 0.23 -14.62 3.52
C GLU A 29 -1.14 -14.10 4.00
N ALA A 30 -1.19 -13.41 5.14
CA ALA A 30 -2.44 -12.83 5.65
C ALA A 30 -3.01 -11.78 4.69
N SER A 31 -2.16 -10.90 4.13
CA SER A 31 -2.55 -9.93 3.11
C SER A 31 -3.10 -10.62 1.85
N LEU A 32 -2.42 -11.66 1.36
CA LEU A 32 -2.88 -12.43 0.20
C LEU A 32 -4.22 -13.13 0.46
N GLN A 33 -4.37 -13.78 1.62
CA GLN A 33 -5.64 -14.45 1.98
C GLN A 33 -6.80 -13.45 2.06
N GLN A 34 -6.55 -12.26 2.59
CA GLN A 34 -7.55 -11.19 2.63
C GLN A 34 -7.90 -10.70 1.22
N ALA A 35 -6.92 -10.54 0.32
CA ALA A 35 -7.15 -10.18 -1.07
C ALA A 35 -8.03 -11.22 -1.79
N ILE A 36 -7.74 -12.51 -1.61
CA ILE A 36 -8.55 -13.61 -2.16
C ILE A 36 -9.97 -13.56 -1.58
N ALA A 37 -10.12 -13.41 -0.25
CA ALA A 37 -11.44 -13.36 0.38
C ALA A 37 -12.29 -12.19 -0.12
N VAL A 38 -11.68 -11.03 -0.37
CA VAL A 38 -12.33 -9.85 -0.97
C VAL A 38 -12.75 -10.17 -2.40
N SER A 39 -11.88 -10.78 -3.20
CA SER A 39 -12.13 -11.06 -4.62
C SER A 39 -13.27 -12.04 -4.88
N LEU A 40 -13.69 -12.78 -3.87
CA LEU A 40 -14.84 -13.72 -3.97
C LEU A 40 -16.20 -13.08 -3.64
N LYS A 41 -16.22 -11.78 -3.28
CA LYS A 41 -17.46 -11.07 -2.92
C LYS A 41 -18.13 -10.45 -4.15
N GLY A 42 -19.46 -10.45 -4.14
CA GLY A 42 -20.28 -9.75 -5.16
C GLY A 42 -20.28 -10.40 -6.55
N GLU A 43 -21.02 -9.79 -7.44
CA GLU A 43 -21.19 -10.23 -8.84
C GLU A 43 -20.40 -9.33 -9.80
N ALA A 44 -20.52 -8.00 -9.67
CA ALA A 44 -19.69 -7.03 -10.41
C ALA A 44 -18.55 -6.54 -9.53
N ARG A 45 -17.30 -6.57 -10.03
CA ARG A 45 -16.07 -6.29 -9.26
C ARG A 45 -15.07 -5.51 -10.09
N PHE A 46 -14.59 -4.39 -9.53
CA PHE A 46 -13.57 -3.56 -10.16
C PHE A 46 -12.36 -3.39 -9.25
N MET A 47 -11.18 -3.55 -9.82
CA MET A 47 -9.88 -3.39 -9.18
C MET A 47 -9.19 -2.14 -9.72
N LEU A 48 -8.92 -1.16 -8.84
CA LEU A 48 -8.45 0.17 -9.21
C LEU A 48 -6.92 0.31 -9.04
N GLY A 49 -6.16 -0.61 -9.60
CA GLY A 49 -4.69 -0.53 -9.68
C GLY A 49 -3.93 -1.17 -8.52
N ASP A 50 -2.62 -1.27 -8.71
CA ASP A 50 -1.66 -1.89 -7.79
C ASP A 50 -2.05 -3.32 -7.36
N MET A 51 -2.31 -4.15 -8.38
CA MET A 51 -2.54 -5.58 -8.19
C MET A 51 -1.31 -6.24 -7.59
N PHE A 52 -0.11 -5.94 -8.11
CA PHE A 52 1.15 -6.48 -7.65
C PHE A 52 1.96 -5.43 -6.86
N ASP A 53 2.80 -5.90 -5.92
CA ASP A 53 3.75 -5.04 -5.20
C ASP A 53 4.90 -4.54 -6.07
N LYS A 54 5.17 -5.24 -7.17
CA LYS A 54 6.22 -4.91 -8.13
C LYS A 54 5.78 -5.29 -9.54
N TYR A 55 6.32 -4.57 -10.54
CA TYR A 55 6.07 -4.90 -11.94
C TYR A 55 6.57 -6.30 -12.34
N SER A 56 7.63 -6.81 -11.71
CA SER A 56 8.21 -8.14 -11.97
C SER A 56 8.17 -9.02 -10.72
N ASN A 57 7.54 -10.17 -10.83
CA ASN A 57 7.29 -11.09 -9.71
C ASN A 57 7.66 -12.53 -10.04
N PRO A 58 7.95 -13.38 -9.02
CA PRO A 58 8.11 -14.82 -9.19
C PRO A 58 6.83 -15.49 -9.69
N GLU A 59 6.98 -16.65 -10.34
CA GLU A 59 5.86 -17.43 -10.90
C GLU A 59 4.73 -17.70 -9.89
N SER A 60 5.06 -18.01 -8.64
CA SER A 60 4.05 -18.27 -7.59
C SER A 60 3.17 -17.05 -7.30
N VAL A 61 3.76 -15.86 -7.32
CA VAL A 61 3.05 -14.58 -7.12
C VAL A 61 2.20 -14.26 -8.35
N ILE A 62 2.74 -14.47 -9.56
CA ILE A 62 1.99 -14.28 -10.83
C ILE A 62 0.78 -15.21 -10.88
N ARG A 63 0.92 -16.47 -10.44
CA ARG A 63 -0.18 -17.44 -10.39
C ARG A 63 -1.29 -16.97 -9.45
N ALA A 64 -0.96 -16.53 -8.22
CA ALA A 64 -1.91 -15.97 -7.28
C ALA A 64 -2.62 -14.73 -7.84
N GLY A 65 -1.87 -13.82 -8.48
CA GLY A 65 -2.45 -12.64 -9.14
C GLY A 65 -3.41 -13.02 -10.28
N ARG A 66 -3.09 -14.05 -11.08
CA ARG A 66 -4.00 -14.55 -12.14
C ARG A 66 -5.33 -15.04 -11.59
N GLU A 67 -5.30 -15.78 -10.49
CA GLU A 67 -6.53 -16.27 -9.84
C GLU A 67 -7.39 -15.11 -9.35
N ILE A 68 -6.77 -14.08 -8.76
CA ILE A 68 -7.45 -12.86 -8.29
C ILE A 68 -8.01 -12.08 -9.47
N VAL A 69 -7.20 -11.76 -10.49
CA VAL A 69 -7.64 -11.03 -11.71
C VAL A 69 -8.84 -11.72 -12.36
N GLY A 70 -8.82 -13.06 -12.39
CA GLY A 70 -9.92 -13.87 -12.90
C GLY A 70 -11.28 -13.65 -12.22
N CYS A 71 -11.29 -13.03 -11.03
CA CYS A 71 -12.52 -12.71 -10.29
C CYS A 71 -13.08 -11.32 -10.62
N TYR A 72 -12.35 -10.45 -11.32
CA TYR A 72 -12.74 -9.07 -11.58
C TYR A 72 -13.24 -8.87 -13.02
N ASP A 73 -14.20 -7.97 -13.18
CA ASP A 73 -14.76 -7.58 -14.49
C ASP A 73 -13.98 -6.41 -15.09
N LEU A 74 -13.30 -5.62 -14.24
CA LEU A 74 -12.41 -4.53 -14.63
C LEU A 74 -11.21 -4.50 -13.71
N VAL A 75 -10.01 -4.47 -14.29
CA VAL A 75 -8.73 -4.28 -13.56
C VAL A 75 -7.95 -3.16 -14.22
N LEU A 76 -7.65 -2.11 -13.46
CA LEU A 76 -6.75 -1.04 -13.90
C LEU A 76 -5.31 -1.38 -13.52
N SER A 77 -4.34 -0.95 -14.31
CA SER A 77 -2.95 -0.94 -13.89
C SER A 77 -2.68 0.27 -12.98
N GLY A 78 -2.00 0.04 -11.86
CA GLY A 78 -1.43 1.07 -10.99
C GLY A 78 0.05 1.29 -11.29
N ASN A 79 0.71 2.16 -10.52
CA ASN A 79 2.13 2.48 -10.71
C ASN A 79 3.08 1.31 -10.37
N HIS A 80 2.67 0.39 -9.52
CA HIS A 80 3.44 -0.82 -9.20
C HIS A 80 3.30 -1.92 -10.27
N ASP A 81 2.27 -1.86 -11.11
CA ASP A 81 2.00 -2.84 -12.17
C ASP A 81 2.75 -2.54 -13.46
N VAL A 82 3.18 -1.29 -13.66
CA VAL A 82 3.88 -0.83 -14.86
C VAL A 82 5.37 -0.59 -14.58
N HIS A 83 6.19 -0.75 -15.61
CA HIS A 83 7.63 -0.46 -15.53
C HIS A 83 7.90 1.01 -15.87
N ASN A 84 8.96 1.58 -15.27
CA ASN A 84 9.41 2.95 -15.60
C ASN A 84 9.95 3.09 -17.04
N ILE A 85 10.20 1.97 -17.71
CA ILE A 85 10.64 1.93 -19.11
C ILE A 85 9.43 1.52 -19.94
N GLU A 86 9.02 2.39 -20.83
CA GLU A 86 7.96 2.15 -21.81
C GLU A 86 8.24 0.88 -22.64
N GLY A 87 7.22 0.07 -22.84
CA GLY A 87 7.33 -1.19 -23.59
C GLY A 87 7.89 -2.39 -22.80
N ALA A 88 8.33 -2.23 -21.55
CA ALA A 88 8.72 -3.36 -20.70
C ALA A 88 7.49 -4.13 -20.22
N VAL A 89 7.53 -5.47 -20.34
CA VAL A 89 6.42 -6.35 -19.96
C VAL A 89 6.45 -6.62 -18.45
N GLY A 90 5.41 -6.23 -17.74
CA GLY A 90 5.23 -6.48 -16.31
C GLY A 90 4.41 -7.74 -16.00
N SER A 91 4.39 -8.13 -14.72
CA SER A 91 3.66 -9.30 -14.25
C SER A 91 2.16 -9.24 -14.56
N LEU A 92 1.54 -8.07 -14.45
CA LEU A 92 0.12 -7.88 -14.77
C LEU A 92 -0.14 -8.09 -16.26
N GLN A 93 0.76 -7.63 -17.15
CA GLN A 93 0.66 -7.85 -18.59
C GLN A 93 0.77 -9.33 -19.00
N LEU A 94 1.54 -10.15 -18.25
CA LEU A 94 1.66 -11.58 -18.50
C LEU A 94 0.37 -12.37 -18.22
N ILE A 95 -0.54 -11.80 -17.44
CA ILE A 95 -1.82 -12.43 -17.07
C ILE A 95 -3.03 -11.66 -17.58
N ALA A 96 -2.80 -10.60 -18.34
CA ALA A 96 -3.83 -9.72 -18.86
C ALA A 96 -4.72 -10.44 -19.88
N ASP A 97 -6.00 -10.12 -19.83
CA ASP A 97 -7.02 -10.40 -20.85
C ASP A 97 -7.82 -9.09 -21.09
N GLU A 98 -8.98 -9.19 -21.75
CA GLU A 98 -9.82 -8.04 -22.08
C GLU A 98 -10.34 -7.24 -20.88
N ARG A 99 -10.23 -7.78 -19.67
CA ARG A 99 -10.66 -7.12 -18.42
C ARG A 99 -9.57 -6.24 -17.82
N VAL A 100 -8.30 -6.42 -18.25
CA VAL A 100 -7.15 -5.70 -17.70
C VAL A 100 -6.77 -4.55 -18.61
N HIS A 101 -6.80 -3.35 -18.07
CA HIS A 101 -6.53 -2.13 -18.81
C HIS A 101 -5.21 -1.49 -18.38
N PHE A 102 -4.41 -1.16 -19.38
CA PHE A 102 -3.12 -0.47 -19.24
C PHE A 102 -3.16 0.87 -19.95
N THR A 103 -2.23 1.74 -19.60
CA THR A 103 -1.93 2.94 -20.37
C THR A 103 -1.48 2.55 -21.77
N HIS A 104 -2.19 3.01 -22.78
CA HIS A 104 -1.82 2.86 -24.18
C HIS A 104 -1.24 4.18 -24.72
N GLU A 105 -0.39 4.10 -25.75
CA GLU A 105 0.28 5.25 -26.39
C GLU A 105 -0.70 6.30 -26.95
N ASP A 106 -1.94 5.93 -27.22
CA ASP A 106 -2.97 6.75 -27.84
C ASP A 106 -3.92 7.47 -26.88
N ASP A 107 -3.53 7.69 -25.61
CA ASP A 107 -4.30 8.45 -24.59
C ASP A 107 -5.76 7.99 -24.42
N SER A 108 -6.05 6.73 -24.63
CA SER A 108 -7.41 6.23 -24.55
C SER A 108 -7.84 6.04 -23.08
N CYS A 109 -8.86 6.81 -22.66
CA CYS A 109 -9.65 6.41 -21.49
C CYS A 109 -10.49 5.20 -21.87
N VAL A 110 -10.57 4.22 -20.96
CA VAL A 110 -11.48 3.09 -21.12
C VAL A 110 -12.85 3.50 -20.63
N THR A 111 -13.85 3.39 -21.48
CA THR A 111 -15.26 3.62 -21.08
C THR A 111 -15.97 2.28 -21.10
N HIS A 112 -16.45 1.83 -19.94
CA HIS A 112 -17.31 0.67 -19.81
C HIS A 112 -18.77 1.12 -19.68
N VAL A 113 -19.60 0.65 -20.59
CA VAL A 113 -21.06 0.86 -20.54
C VAL A 113 -21.70 -0.48 -20.29
N PHE A 114 -22.43 -0.62 -19.20
CA PHE A 114 -23.25 -1.81 -18.95
C PHE A 114 -24.59 -1.65 -19.66
N TYR A 115 -24.84 -2.48 -20.65
CA TYR A 115 -26.02 -2.36 -21.53
C TYR A 115 -27.35 -2.63 -20.84
N ASP A 116 -27.34 -3.46 -19.80
CA ASP A 116 -28.54 -3.80 -19.04
C ASP A 116 -28.89 -2.78 -17.96
N ASP A 117 -27.96 -1.91 -17.60
CA ASP A 117 -28.12 -0.80 -16.67
C ASP A 117 -27.36 0.39 -17.28
N PRO A 118 -28.03 1.48 -17.72
CA PRO A 118 -27.38 2.56 -18.46
C PRO A 118 -26.46 3.40 -17.57
N VAL A 119 -25.35 2.79 -17.15
CA VAL A 119 -24.33 3.39 -16.28
C VAL A 119 -23.00 3.43 -17.02
N GLU A 120 -22.31 4.56 -16.94
CA GLU A 120 -21.01 4.75 -17.56
C GLU A 120 -19.90 4.75 -16.49
N PHE A 121 -18.93 3.86 -16.66
CA PHE A 121 -17.69 3.89 -15.91
C PHE A 121 -16.54 4.30 -16.82
N THR A 122 -15.96 5.45 -16.55
CA THR A 122 -14.74 5.92 -17.22
C THR A 122 -13.54 5.59 -16.33
N ALA A 123 -12.58 4.84 -16.85
CA ALA A 123 -11.42 4.39 -16.11
C ALA A 123 -10.13 4.94 -16.73
N LEU A 124 -9.27 5.52 -15.91
CA LEU A 124 -7.93 5.97 -16.28
C LEU A 124 -6.89 5.16 -15.51
N CYS A 125 -6.09 4.40 -16.23
CA CYS A 125 -4.96 3.66 -15.71
C CYS A 125 -3.83 4.60 -15.25
N HIS A 126 -2.79 4.08 -14.64
CA HIS A 126 -1.59 4.86 -14.36
C HIS A 126 -0.88 5.29 -15.66
N TYR A 127 -0.47 6.56 -15.76
CA TYR A 127 0.26 7.14 -16.88
C TYR A 127 1.73 7.38 -16.51
N TYR A 128 2.61 7.45 -17.51
CA TYR A 128 4.04 7.70 -17.28
C TYR A 128 4.35 9.14 -16.88
N THR A 129 3.51 10.10 -17.28
CA THR A 129 3.71 11.51 -16.98
C THR A 129 2.42 12.19 -16.54
N GLN A 130 2.56 13.22 -15.70
CA GLN A 130 1.46 14.07 -15.27
C GLN A 130 0.71 14.69 -16.46
N SER A 131 1.44 15.14 -17.48
CA SER A 131 0.85 15.76 -18.69
C SER A 131 -0.05 14.78 -19.46
N GLN A 132 0.36 13.51 -19.62
CA GLN A 132 -0.48 12.47 -20.25
C GLN A 132 -1.76 12.23 -19.43
N PHE A 133 -1.63 12.12 -18.10
CA PHE A 133 -2.76 11.96 -17.21
C PHE A 133 -3.76 13.12 -17.32
N GLU A 134 -3.28 14.37 -17.29
CA GLU A 134 -4.13 15.56 -17.41
C GLU A 134 -4.87 15.62 -18.76
N GLN A 135 -4.18 15.29 -19.85
CA GLN A 135 -4.81 15.25 -21.17
C GLN A 135 -5.89 14.16 -21.26
N ALA A 136 -5.59 12.96 -20.73
CA ALA A 136 -6.55 11.86 -20.70
C ALA A 136 -7.78 12.21 -19.85
N LEU A 137 -7.57 12.84 -18.68
CA LEU A 137 -8.66 13.27 -17.82
C LEU A 137 -9.56 14.32 -18.48
N ARG A 138 -8.98 15.34 -19.14
CA ARG A 138 -9.74 16.35 -19.89
C ARG A 138 -10.54 15.72 -21.03
N LYS A 139 -9.95 14.81 -21.80
CA LYS A 139 -10.66 14.04 -22.83
C LYS A 139 -11.80 13.19 -22.26
N ALA A 140 -11.58 12.57 -21.10
CA ALA A 140 -12.60 11.80 -20.40
C ALA A 140 -13.79 12.69 -19.98
N CYS A 141 -13.51 13.88 -19.42
CA CYS A 141 -14.53 14.86 -19.08
C CYS A 141 -15.34 15.31 -20.31
N ASP A 142 -14.66 15.60 -21.42
CA ASP A 142 -15.31 16.02 -22.68
C ASP A 142 -16.26 14.93 -23.21
N LYS A 143 -15.81 13.68 -23.23
CA LYS A 143 -16.63 12.52 -23.65
C LYS A 143 -17.84 12.32 -22.74
N ALA A 144 -17.63 12.28 -21.42
CA ALA A 144 -18.67 11.99 -20.45
C ALA A 144 -19.72 13.13 -20.38
N SER A 145 -19.38 14.38 -20.73
CA SER A 145 -20.28 15.52 -20.68
C SER A 145 -21.53 15.38 -21.57
N VAL A 146 -21.46 14.58 -22.62
CA VAL A 146 -22.56 14.37 -23.59
C VAL A 146 -23.49 13.20 -23.24
N HIS A 147 -23.16 12.40 -22.24
CA HIS A 147 -23.94 11.23 -21.82
C HIS A 147 -24.93 11.59 -20.70
N PRO A 148 -26.19 11.19 -20.78
CA PRO A 148 -27.22 11.50 -19.78
C PRO A 148 -27.21 10.57 -18.56
N SER A 149 -26.49 9.44 -18.63
CA SER A 149 -26.47 8.38 -17.61
C SER A 149 -25.67 8.77 -16.37
N PRO A 150 -25.87 8.12 -15.21
CA PRO A 150 -24.93 8.19 -14.09
C PRO A 150 -23.51 7.88 -14.54
N LYS A 151 -22.55 8.70 -14.14
CA LYS A 151 -21.15 8.65 -14.61
C LYS A 151 -20.21 8.53 -13.44
N TYR A 152 -19.33 7.54 -13.52
CA TYR A 152 -18.33 7.24 -12.50
C TYR A 152 -16.94 7.31 -13.10
N LEU A 153 -16.03 8.01 -12.42
CA LEU A 153 -14.62 8.10 -12.80
C LEU A 153 -13.78 7.23 -11.86
N LEU A 154 -13.01 6.32 -12.42
CA LEU A 154 -12.11 5.40 -11.71
C LEU A 154 -10.66 5.78 -11.99
N LEU A 155 -9.88 6.02 -10.95
CA LEU A 155 -8.50 6.52 -11.04
C LEU A 155 -7.56 5.73 -10.16
N HIS A 156 -6.26 5.79 -10.52
CA HIS A 156 -5.16 5.35 -9.65
C HIS A 156 -4.09 6.45 -9.59
N CYS A 157 -4.20 7.34 -8.58
CA CYS A 157 -3.31 8.51 -8.42
C CYS A 157 -3.41 9.10 -7.01
N ASN A 158 -2.49 10.02 -6.68
CA ASN A 158 -2.63 10.87 -5.50
C ASN A 158 -3.73 11.93 -5.69
N VAL A 159 -4.34 12.38 -4.58
CA VAL A 159 -5.33 13.46 -4.61
C VAL A 159 -4.82 14.64 -3.79
N GLY A 160 -4.70 15.81 -4.44
CA GLY A 160 -4.25 17.05 -3.83
C GLY A 160 -3.11 17.72 -4.58
N ASN A 161 -2.62 18.85 -4.07
CA ASN A 161 -1.62 19.69 -4.73
C ASN A 161 -0.16 19.23 -4.51
N GLY A 162 0.03 17.97 -4.19
CA GLY A 162 1.25 17.19 -4.30
C GLY A 162 2.56 17.78 -3.79
N TYR A 163 2.77 17.81 -2.47
CA TYR A 163 4.12 17.98 -1.90
C TYR A 163 4.38 17.01 -0.73
N GLU A 164 3.59 15.97 -0.56
CA GLU A 164 3.88 14.98 0.48
C GLU A 164 4.62 13.80 -0.12
N GLU A 165 5.92 13.76 0.21
CA GLU A 165 6.88 12.65 0.02
C GLU A 165 6.83 11.94 -1.35
N VAL A 166 7.56 12.53 -2.29
CA VAL A 166 8.07 11.81 -3.46
C VAL A 166 8.98 10.69 -2.94
N THR A 167 8.45 9.48 -2.83
CA THR A 167 9.30 8.30 -2.73
C THR A 167 10.06 8.19 -4.04
N GLU A 168 11.37 8.36 -3.99
CA GLU A 168 12.25 8.26 -5.14
C GLU A 168 11.92 7.00 -5.95
N GLY A 169 11.50 7.17 -7.20
CA GLY A 169 11.39 6.10 -8.19
C GLY A 169 10.00 5.76 -8.70
N SER A 170 8.90 6.36 -8.20
CA SER A 170 7.58 6.25 -8.84
C SER A 170 7.19 7.59 -9.47
N ALA A 171 6.75 7.58 -10.73
CA ALA A 171 6.09 8.72 -11.32
C ALA A 171 4.75 8.92 -10.60
N SER A 172 4.73 9.79 -9.57
CA SER A 172 3.51 10.09 -8.84
C SER A 172 2.61 10.98 -9.68
N LEU A 173 1.42 10.50 -9.98
CA LEU A 173 0.37 11.28 -10.65
C LEU A 173 -0.50 11.96 -9.59
N TYR A 174 -1.00 13.14 -9.92
CA TYR A 174 -1.80 13.95 -9.01
C TYR A 174 -3.11 14.40 -9.66
N LEU A 175 -4.22 14.07 -9.03
CA LEU A 175 -5.50 14.74 -9.24
C LEU A 175 -5.47 16.06 -8.44
N THR A 176 -4.96 17.12 -9.06
CA THR A 176 -4.89 18.45 -8.45
C THR A 176 -6.29 18.99 -8.16
N ASP A 177 -6.41 20.02 -7.31
CA ASP A 177 -7.71 20.60 -7.00
C ASP A 177 -8.42 21.13 -8.27
N GLU A 178 -7.68 21.74 -9.20
CA GLU A 178 -8.25 22.20 -10.49
C GLU A 178 -8.82 21.04 -11.31
N LEU A 179 -8.06 19.95 -11.45
CA LEU A 179 -8.49 18.77 -12.21
C LEU A 179 -9.65 18.04 -11.53
N ARG A 180 -9.64 17.99 -10.20
CA ARG A 180 -10.72 17.42 -9.40
C ARG A 180 -12.03 18.21 -9.60
N GLU A 181 -11.97 19.52 -9.50
CA GLU A 181 -13.15 20.38 -9.70
C GLU A 181 -13.71 20.25 -11.11
N LEU A 182 -12.84 20.18 -12.14
CA LEU A 182 -13.24 19.89 -13.52
C LEU A 182 -13.99 18.55 -13.61
N ALA A 183 -13.43 17.50 -13.04
CA ALA A 183 -14.02 16.16 -13.09
C ALA A 183 -15.34 16.08 -12.27
N GLU A 184 -15.39 16.71 -11.09
CA GLU A 184 -16.61 16.80 -10.26
C GLU A 184 -17.76 17.56 -10.95
N GLY A 185 -17.44 18.45 -11.89
CA GLY A 185 -18.42 19.12 -12.74
C GLY A 185 -19.11 18.18 -13.73
N VAL A 186 -18.52 17.03 -14.03
CA VAL A 186 -19.00 16.09 -15.06
C VAL A 186 -19.45 14.76 -14.47
N PHE A 187 -18.65 14.19 -13.54
CA PHE A 187 -18.92 12.87 -12.96
C PHE A 187 -19.76 12.97 -11.68
N ASP A 188 -20.56 11.94 -11.45
CA ASP A 188 -21.38 11.82 -10.24
C ASP A 188 -20.55 11.35 -9.04
N ARG A 189 -19.54 10.49 -9.29
CA ARG A 189 -18.50 10.12 -8.34
C ARG A 189 -17.15 9.92 -9.00
N ILE A 190 -16.11 10.18 -8.21
CA ILE A 190 -14.71 9.95 -8.54
C ILE A 190 -14.14 9.01 -7.46
N LEU A 191 -13.70 7.83 -7.86
CA LEU A 191 -13.25 6.74 -7.00
C LEU A 191 -11.78 6.49 -7.27
N VAL A 192 -10.94 6.63 -6.24
CA VAL A 192 -9.49 6.73 -6.40
C VAL A 192 -8.77 5.66 -5.58
N GLY A 193 -7.90 4.87 -6.22
CA GLY A 193 -6.89 4.02 -5.60
C GLY A 193 -5.58 4.75 -5.36
N HIS A 194 -4.50 4.01 -5.04
CA HIS A 194 -3.13 4.47 -4.77
C HIS A 194 -2.86 4.90 -3.32
N GLU A 195 -3.68 5.74 -2.71
CA GLU A 195 -3.50 6.11 -1.32
C GLU A 195 -4.06 4.99 -0.41
N HIS A 196 -3.23 4.40 0.45
CA HIS A 196 -3.59 3.21 1.23
C HIS A 196 -4.54 3.48 2.41
N ASN A 197 -4.72 4.73 2.81
CA ASN A 197 -5.68 5.09 3.86
C ASN A 197 -6.93 5.71 3.22
N ALA A 198 -8.07 5.07 3.46
CA ALA A 198 -9.35 5.56 2.96
C ALA A 198 -9.68 6.95 3.53
N ARG A 199 -10.11 7.88 2.67
CA ARG A 199 -10.58 9.20 3.11
C ARG A 199 -11.55 9.82 2.12
N LYS A 200 -12.54 10.52 2.63
CA LYS A 200 -13.43 11.35 1.84
C LYS A 200 -12.72 12.67 1.50
N VAL A 201 -12.63 13.01 0.23
CA VAL A 201 -12.03 14.27 -0.25
C VAL A 201 -13.10 15.32 -0.43
N SER A 202 -14.23 14.96 -1.05
CA SER A 202 -15.39 15.80 -1.26
C SER A 202 -16.68 14.96 -1.21
N GLU A 203 -17.83 15.55 -1.53
CA GLU A 203 -19.07 14.80 -1.66
C GLU A 203 -19.04 13.80 -2.83
N LYS A 204 -18.25 14.07 -3.86
CA LYS A 204 -18.14 13.24 -5.06
C LYS A 204 -16.85 12.41 -5.10
N THR A 205 -15.77 12.85 -4.46
CA THR A 205 -14.44 12.21 -4.55
C THR A 205 -14.11 11.43 -3.29
N GLN A 206 -13.88 10.13 -3.46
CA GLN A 206 -13.51 9.18 -2.41
C GLN A 206 -12.21 8.45 -2.74
N ILE A 207 -11.25 8.50 -1.84
CA ILE A 207 -10.08 7.60 -1.83
C ILE A 207 -10.48 6.33 -1.12
N LEU A 208 -10.32 5.18 -1.79
CA LEU A 208 -10.86 3.90 -1.33
C LEU A 208 -9.98 3.27 -0.23
N GLY A 209 -8.65 3.43 -0.32
CA GLY A 209 -7.70 2.78 0.56
C GLY A 209 -7.55 1.28 0.27
N ASN A 210 -6.47 0.69 0.78
CA ASN A 210 -6.18 -0.72 0.57
C ASN A 210 -6.98 -1.65 1.52
N HIS A 211 -6.98 -2.94 1.20
CA HIS A 211 -7.74 -3.98 1.90
C HIS A 211 -7.07 -4.48 3.19
N PHE A 212 -5.76 -4.25 3.37
CA PHE A 212 -4.97 -4.79 4.48
C PHE A 212 -3.78 -3.88 4.80
N PRO A 213 -3.32 -3.75 6.08
CA PRO A 213 -2.13 -2.97 6.39
C PRO A 213 -0.88 -3.58 5.76
N LEU A 214 -0.13 -2.81 4.98
CA LEU A 214 1.14 -3.20 4.36
C LEU A 214 2.35 -2.59 5.09
N SER A 215 2.10 -1.67 6.02
CA SER A 215 3.13 -1.07 6.87
C SER A 215 2.55 -0.59 8.20
N PHE A 216 3.42 -0.34 9.18
CA PHE A 216 3.01 0.25 10.47
C PHE A 216 2.49 1.70 10.37
N GLY A 217 2.64 2.37 9.24
CA GLY A 217 2.02 3.68 8.97
C GLY A 217 0.56 3.59 8.50
N GLN A 218 0.04 2.37 8.31
CA GLN A 218 -1.28 2.12 7.71
C GLN A 218 -2.24 1.38 8.65
N MET A 219 -2.04 1.48 9.97
CA MET A 219 -2.83 0.76 10.98
C MET A 219 -4.18 1.44 11.29
N THR A 220 -4.86 1.87 10.23
CA THR A 220 -6.25 2.36 10.27
C THR A 220 -7.19 1.27 9.76
N ASP A 221 -8.48 1.37 10.06
CA ASP A 221 -9.49 0.47 9.48
C ASP A 221 -9.32 0.36 7.97
N LYS A 222 -9.47 -0.85 7.43
CA LYS A 222 -9.39 -1.12 5.99
C LYS A 222 -10.74 -1.55 5.45
N PHE A 223 -11.03 -1.10 4.24
CA PHE A 223 -12.33 -1.25 3.64
C PHE A 223 -12.23 -1.78 2.21
N VAL A 224 -13.29 -2.42 1.76
CA VAL A 224 -13.72 -2.48 0.37
C VAL A 224 -15.03 -1.73 0.25
N TRP A 225 -15.42 -1.34 -0.94
CA TRP A 225 -16.54 -0.42 -1.13
C TRP A 225 -17.59 -1.02 -2.05
N TRP A 226 -18.84 -0.77 -1.70
CA TRP A 226 -19.98 -1.12 -2.53
C TRP A 226 -20.58 0.14 -3.11
N LEU A 227 -20.58 0.23 -4.44
CA LEU A 227 -21.29 1.27 -5.18
C LEU A 227 -22.64 0.72 -5.65
N ASP A 228 -23.72 1.33 -5.20
CA ASP A 228 -25.04 1.07 -5.76
C ASP A 228 -25.32 2.14 -6.83
N THR A 229 -25.38 1.72 -8.10
CA THR A 229 -25.54 2.65 -9.23
C THR A 229 -26.96 3.20 -9.38
N GLU A 230 -27.95 2.55 -8.78
CA GLU A 230 -29.35 3.03 -8.80
C GLU A 230 -29.57 4.19 -7.84
N THR A 231 -28.95 4.10 -6.66
CA THR A 231 -29.08 5.11 -5.61
C THR A 231 -27.91 6.09 -5.57
N ASN A 232 -26.83 5.81 -6.31
CA ASN A 232 -25.55 6.50 -6.23
C ASN A 232 -24.95 6.48 -4.81
N GLU A 233 -25.23 5.43 -4.02
CA GLU A 233 -24.71 5.26 -2.68
C GLU A 233 -23.38 4.51 -2.71
N LEU A 234 -22.40 5.00 -1.94
CA LEU A 234 -21.09 4.34 -1.75
C LEU A 234 -20.98 3.92 -0.29
N THR A 235 -20.98 2.63 -0.02
CA THR A 235 -20.98 2.03 1.32
C THR A 235 -19.68 1.29 1.60
N PRO A 236 -18.93 1.63 2.70
CA PRO A 236 -17.74 0.88 3.09
C PRO A 236 -18.12 -0.45 3.76
N GLU A 237 -17.44 -1.51 3.42
CA GLU A 237 -17.41 -2.76 4.15
C GLU A 237 -16.04 -2.93 4.80
N LYS A 238 -15.99 -2.96 6.14
CA LYS A 238 -14.74 -3.14 6.87
C LYS A 238 -14.22 -4.56 6.67
N VAL A 239 -12.97 -4.69 6.23
CA VAL A 239 -12.31 -5.97 5.99
C VAL A 239 -11.13 -6.20 6.94
N TRP A 240 -10.59 -5.16 7.54
CA TRP A 240 -9.62 -5.24 8.63
C TRP A 240 -9.91 -4.15 9.67
N ASP A 241 -9.77 -4.49 10.96
CA ASP A 241 -10.11 -3.62 12.09
C ASP A 241 -8.84 -3.12 12.79
N SER A 242 -8.71 -1.81 12.94
CA SER A 242 -7.58 -1.16 13.61
C SER A 242 -7.43 -1.52 15.09
N THR A 243 -8.44 -2.10 15.71
CA THR A 243 -8.34 -2.65 17.09
C THR A 243 -7.39 -3.85 17.19
N GLN A 244 -7.00 -4.45 16.06
CA GLN A 244 -5.99 -5.50 15.98
C GLN A 244 -4.54 -4.96 16.05
N PHE A 245 -4.39 -3.65 16.19
CA PHE A 245 -3.11 -2.97 16.40
C PHE A 245 -3.06 -2.29 17.77
N ALA A 246 -1.92 -2.43 18.48
CA ALA A 246 -1.65 -1.71 19.70
C ALA A 246 -0.31 -0.97 19.64
N SER A 247 -0.30 0.31 20.04
CA SER A 247 0.92 1.07 20.32
C SER A 247 1.09 1.19 21.84
N VAL A 248 2.16 0.62 22.37
CA VAL A 248 2.34 0.47 23.83
C VAL A 248 3.73 0.92 24.28
N PRO A 249 3.86 1.49 25.50
CA PRO A 249 5.17 1.73 26.07
C PRO A 249 5.89 0.40 26.35
N TYR A 250 7.24 0.42 26.28
CA TYR A 250 8.03 -0.80 26.45
C TYR A 250 7.76 -1.53 27.78
N SER A 251 7.50 -0.75 28.86
CA SER A 251 7.21 -1.29 30.18
C SER A 251 5.91 -2.08 30.28
N ALA A 252 4.98 -1.88 29.36
CA ALA A 252 3.70 -2.58 29.31
C ALA A 252 3.74 -3.88 28.49
N LEU A 253 4.71 -4.07 27.61
CA LEU A 253 4.75 -5.18 26.63
C LEU A 253 4.66 -6.56 27.31
N ALA A 254 5.40 -6.77 28.41
CA ALA A 254 5.46 -8.06 29.08
C ALA A 254 4.13 -8.47 29.76
N GLY A 255 3.41 -7.48 30.30
CA GLY A 255 2.18 -7.72 31.08
C GLY A 255 0.87 -7.52 30.31
N MET A 256 0.92 -7.07 29.05
CA MET A 256 -0.29 -6.80 28.27
C MET A 256 -0.96 -8.09 27.78
N ASP A 257 -2.28 -8.07 27.70
CA ASP A 257 -3.03 -9.05 26.94
C ASP A 257 -2.81 -8.81 25.43
N LYS A 258 -2.33 -9.84 24.74
CA LYS A 258 -2.04 -9.81 23.31
C LYS A 258 -3.10 -10.51 22.46
N SER A 259 -4.16 -11.04 23.12
CA SER A 259 -5.24 -11.75 22.43
C SER A 259 -5.97 -10.81 21.45
N GLY A 260 -6.20 -11.29 20.24
CA GLY A 260 -6.85 -10.51 19.17
C GLY A 260 -5.97 -9.47 18.48
N LEU A 261 -4.72 -9.24 18.93
CA LEU A 261 -3.80 -8.34 18.25
C LEU A 261 -3.07 -9.07 17.14
N GLN A 262 -2.95 -8.41 16.00
CA GLN A 262 -2.09 -8.83 14.88
C GLN A 262 -0.79 -8.03 14.82
N PHE A 263 -0.80 -6.80 15.32
CA PHE A 263 0.34 -5.89 15.26
C PHE A 263 0.57 -5.18 16.58
N ILE A 264 1.85 -5.04 16.95
CA ILE A 264 2.26 -4.30 18.15
C ILE A 264 3.39 -3.32 17.78
N GLU A 265 3.24 -2.05 18.13
CA GLU A 265 4.31 -1.06 18.09
C GLU A 265 4.76 -0.75 19.52
N VAL A 266 6.04 -0.96 19.83
CA VAL A 266 6.61 -0.66 21.14
C VAL A 266 7.27 0.71 21.09
N THR A 267 6.85 1.60 21.99
CA THR A 267 7.26 3.02 22.02
C THR A 267 7.90 3.41 23.36
N GLY A 268 8.47 4.59 23.42
CA GLY A 268 9.03 5.19 24.64
C GLY A 268 10.54 5.44 24.56
N THR A 269 11.07 6.03 25.63
CA THR A 269 12.52 6.26 25.78
C THR A 269 13.07 5.22 26.76
N VAL A 270 14.13 4.54 26.39
CA VAL A 270 14.74 3.44 27.15
C VAL A 270 16.25 3.69 27.33
N THR A 271 16.84 3.14 28.38
CA THR A 271 18.30 3.05 28.52
C THR A 271 18.86 1.98 27.57
N ALA A 272 20.17 1.91 27.40
CA ALA A 272 20.82 0.88 26.60
C ALA A 272 20.57 -0.53 27.16
N GLU A 273 20.54 -0.68 28.49
CA GLU A 273 20.25 -1.95 29.16
C GLU A 273 18.79 -2.38 28.95
N GLU A 274 17.84 -1.47 29.13
CA GLU A 274 16.43 -1.70 28.87
C GLU A 274 16.16 -2.04 27.40
N HIS A 275 16.88 -1.39 26.46
CA HIS A 275 16.77 -1.73 25.03
C HIS A 275 17.20 -3.18 24.74
N ALA A 276 18.31 -3.64 25.34
CA ALA A 276 18.75 -5.03 25.20
C ALA A 276 17.74 -6.02 25.80
N SER A 277 17.12 -5.68 26.92
CA SER A 277 16.07 -6.46 27.54
C SER A 277 14.78 -6.48 26.70
N LEU A 278 14.40 -5.35 26.12
CA LEU A 278 13.28 -5.21 25.22
C LEU A 278 13.41 -6.09 23.98
N LEU A 279 14.59 -6.14 23.35
CA LEU A 279 14.81 -7.03 22.19
C LEU A 279 14.59 -8.49 22.53
N LYS A 280 15.01 -8.94 23.73
CA LYS A 280 14.72 -10.30 24.20
C LYS A 280 13.23 -10.54 24.40
N GLU A 281 12.52 -9.57 25.00
CA GLU A 281 11.06 -9.67 25.22
C GLU A 281 10.30 -9.68 23.88
N ILE A 282 10.70 -8.88 22.89
CA ILE A 282 10.14 -8.93 21.54
C ILE A 282 10.28 -10.33 20.92
N VAL A 283 11.48 -10.92 21.00
CA VAL A 283 11.73 -12.28 20.45
C VAL A 283 10.90 -13.33 21.21
N LYS A 284 10.78 -13.19 22.54
CA LYS A 284 9.94 -14.08 23.35
C LYS A 284 8.47 -13.95 22.94
N THR A 285 7.95 -12.74 22.85
CA THR A 285 6.56 -12.45 22.39
C THR A 285 6.30 -13.08 21.02
N TRP A 286 7.24 -12.99 20.07
CA TRP A 286 7.13 -13.66 18.79
C TRP A 286 6.99 -15.18 18.87
N LYS A 287 7.69 -15.82 19.81
CA LYS A 287 7.64 -17.26 19.97
C LYS A 287 6.36 -17.74 20.66
N GLU A 288 5.81 -16.91 21.54
CA GLU A 288 4.62 -17.22 22.32
C GLU A 288 3.30 -16.89 21.60
N CYS A 289 3.35 -15.93 20.65
CA CYS A 289 2.18 -15.43 19.93
C CYS A 289 2.35 -15.69 18.43
N ASP A 290 2.03 -16.89 17.99
CA ASP A 290 2.20 -17.32 16.60
C ASP A 290 1.19 -16.66 15.63
N TRP A 291 0.13 -16.04 16.15
CA TRP A 291 -0.84 -15.25 15.38
C TRP A 291 -0.39 -13.82 15.06
N LEU A 292 0.64 -13.29 15.74
CA LEU A 292 1.16 -11.95 15.46
C LEU A 292 1.79 -11.89 14.07
N LEU A 293 1.46 -10.86 13.31
CA LEU A 293 1.98 -10.56 11.98
C LEU A 293 3.15 -9.59 12.02
N GLY A 294 3.17 -8.65 12.98
CA GLY A 294 4.25 -7.70 13.12
C GLY A 294 4.46 -7.18 14.53
N ILE A 295 5.74 -7.04 14.94
CA ILE A 295 6.14 -6.23 16.09
C ILE A 295 7.18 -5.23 15.62
N ARG A 296 6.93 -3.95 15.87
CA ARG A 296 7.85 -2.85 15.56
C ARG A 296 8.42 -2.26 16.84
N ASN A 297 9.74 -2.17 16.92
CA ASN A 297 10.41 -1.38 17.95
C ASN A 297 10.61 0.06 17.46
N LYS A 298 9.96 1.00 18.11
CA LYS A 298 10.04 2.45 17.88
C LYS A 298 10.54 3.20 19.12
N THR A 299 11.23 2.51 20.05
CA THR A 299 11.81 3.15 21.22
C THR A 299 13.03 3.97 20.83
N THR A 300 13.26 5.07 21.57
CA THR A 300 14.48 5.86 21.48
C THR A 300 15.40 5.53 22.66
N VAL A 301 16.69 5.29 22.39
CA VAL A 301 17.66 5.04 23.44
C VAL A 301 18.16 6.38 24.00
N ASN A 302 18.04 6.58 25.32
CA ASN A 302 18.57 7.76 25.97
C ASN A 302 20.11 7.66 26.10
N THR A 303 20.81 8.25 25.15
CA THR A 303 22.27 8.28 25.13
C THR A 303 22.88 9.32 26.09
N ALA A 304 22.06 10.21 26.63
CA ALA A 304 22.55 11.32 27.48
C ALA A 304 23.05 10.86 28.87
N ALA A 305 22.55 9.71 29.37
CA ALA A 305 22.94 9.19 30.68
C ALA A 305 24.29 8.41 30.65
N ASP A 306 24.70 7.86 29.51
CA ASP A 306 25.90 7.04 29.36
C ASP A 306 26.95 7.63 28.41
N ALA A 307 26.71 8.81 27.87
CA ALA A 307 27.68 9.50 27.02
C ALA A 307 28.85 10.00 27.89
N LYS A 308 29.86 9.14 28.10
CA LYS A 308 31.22 9.71 28.33
C LYS A 308 31.46 10.66 27.15
N PRO A 309 31.90 11.91 27.41
CA PRO A 309 32.15 12.84 26.31
C PRO A 309 33.15 12.17 25.37
N ILE A 310 32.67 11.82 24.15
CA ILE A 310 33.55 11.36 23.07
C ILE A 310 34.50 12.54 22.86
N SER A 311 35.75 12.38 23.29
CA SER A 311 36.78 13.35 23.00
C SER A 311 36.79 13.51 21.48
N ARG A 312 36.75 14.76 21.01
CA ARG A 312 36.77 15.12 19.58
C ARG A 312 38.00 14.61 18.79
N THR A 313 38.86 13.85 19.46
CA THR A 313 40.10 13.26 18.95
C THR A 313 40.05 11.74 18.72
N MET A 314 38.91 11.09 18.87
CA MET A 314 38.81 9.67 18.51
C MET A 314 38.85 9.52 16.98
N ASN A 315 39.99 9.02 16.48
CA ASN A 315 40.19 8.71 15.10
C ASN A 315 39.23 7.52 14.73
N PHE A 316 38.51 7.63 13.62
CA PHE A 316 37.59 6.60 13.14
C PHE A 316 38.30 5.21 13.04
N ALA A 317 39.59 5.19 12.70
CA ALA A 317 40.40 3.98 12.67
C ALA A 317 40.56 3.32 14.05
N GLU A 318 40.66 4.09 15.14
CA GLU A 318 40.74 3.55 16.52
C GLU A 318 39.40 2.97 16.97
N LEU A 319 38.28 3.60 16.59
CA LEU A 319 36.93 3.11 16.87
C LEU A 319 36.65 1.79 16.14
N LEU A 320 37.08 1.70 14.88
CA LEU A 320 36.97 0.49 14.06
C LEU A 320 37.84 -0.65 14.61
N ARG A 321 39.10 -0.34 15.01
CA ARG A 321 40.00 -1.31 15.66
C ARG A 321 39.38 -1.85 16.95
N GLY A 322 38.84 -1.00 17.81
CA GLY A 322 38.18 -1.42 19.05
C GLY A 322 37.00 -2.32 18.83
N GLN A 323 36.21 -2.09 17.78
CA GLN A 323 35.08 -2.96 17.42
C GLN A 323 35.52 -4.32 16.85
N ILE A 324 36.56 -4.35 16.03
CA ILE A 324 37.15 -5.58 15.46
C ILE A 324 37.78 -6.43 16.58
N GLU A 325 38.49 -5.82 17.52
CA GLU A 325 39.03 -6.49 18.71
C GLU A 325 37.93 -7.06 19.62
N ALA A 326 36.89 -6.28 19.89
CA ALA A 326 35.74 -6.71 20.71
C ALA A 326 34.94 -7.84 20.05
N ALA A 327 34.93 -7.90 18.72
CA ALA A 327 34.32 -8.97 17.95
C ALA A 327 35.18 -10.24 17.79
N GLY A 328 36.44 -10.21 18.29
CA GLY A 328 37.34 -11.38 18.27
C GLY A 328 38.12 -11.64 16.97
N TYR A 329 38.04 -10.66 16.03
CA TYR A 329 38.69 -10.79 14.70
C TYR A 329 40.09 -10.14 14.67
N LYS A 330 40.97 -10.50 15.63
CA LYS A 330 42.31 -9.89 15.72
C LYS A 330 43.16 -10.09 14.47
N ASP A 331 42.98 -11.22 13.77
CA ASP A 331 43.75 -11.55 12.57
C ASP A 331 43.49 -10.59 11.38
N LEU A 332 42.34 -9.89 11.38
CA LEU A 332 42.02 -8.88 10.38
C LEU A 332 42.71 -7.51 10.63
N LEU A 333 43.26 -7.29 11.82
CA LEU A 333 43.93 -6.02 12.16
C LEU A 333 45.33 -5.96 11.54
N ASP A 334 45.97 -7.10 11.33
CA ASP A 334 47.33 -7.18 10.75
C ASP A 334 47.30 -6.98 9.22
N GLU A 335 46.13 -7.15 8.56
CA GLU A 335 45.96 -6.89 7.14
C GLU A 335 45.60 -5.41 6.83
N LEU A 336 45.26 -4.63 7.85
CA LEU A 336 44.85 -3.20 7.72
C LEU A 336 45.96 -2.22 8.17
N ALA A 337 47.15 -2.72 8.52
CA ALA A 337 48.33 -1.93 8.86
C ALA A 337 49.25 -1.80 7.65
#